data_f05b40a5dc5b0aa9148e5e97484fbbb1
#
_entry.id   f05b40a5dc5b0aa9148e5e97484fbbb1
#
_cell.length_a   1.000
_cell.length_b   1.000
_cell.length_c   1.000
_cell.angle_alpha   90.00
_cell.angle_beta   90.00
_cell.angle_gamma   90.00
#
_symmetry.space_group_name_H-M   'P 1'
#
loop_
_entity.id
_entity.type
_entity.pdbx_description
1 polymer ?
#
loop_
_entity_poly.entity_id
_entity_poly.type
_entity_poly.pdbx_seq_one_letter_code
_entity_poly.pdbx_strand_id
1 'polypeptide(L)'
;MSHPTYFDAFDHQQLIKDYPLGDDFIKTRARMSRDELRHLQEGRFLRCVARAWQIPFYQRLWSEHGLSQGDITGLDDLPNLPAYDKGDLMRSDEEPPPFGDYSGIESFGESLETRPPVILHTTSGTTGIPQPLFFGPKSREVQNILMARAYLLQGLQPGDLVHSVFGFGTVNGGHYAREAINHYTNAMVLTA
;
A
#
# COMPACT_ATOMS: atom_id res chain seq x y z
N MET A 1 -25.19 -12.15 10.60
CA MET A 1 -23.83 -12.32 9.99
C MET A 1 -22.96 -11.22 10.55
N SER A 2 -21.78 -11.54 11.10
CA SER A 2 -20.86 -10.50 11.53
C SER A 2 -20.16 -9.94 10.28
N HIS A 3 -20.24 -8.65 10.07
CA HIS A 3 -19.46 -7.98 9.02
C HIS A 3 -18.03 -7.88 9.47
N PRO A 4 -17.01 -8.07 8.59
CA PRO A 4 -15.61 -7.94 8.97
C PRO A 4 -15.33 -6.50 9.39
N THR A 5 -14.74 -6.34 10.57
CA THR A 5 -14.25 -5.04 11.04
C THR A 5 -12.83 -4.79 10.53
N TYR A 6 -12.30 -3.62 10.80
CA TYR A 6 -10.95 -3.24 10.39
C TYR A 6 -9.89 -4.24 10.87
N PHE A 7 -9.93 -4.60 12.15
CA PHE A 7 -8.92 -5.47 12.77
C PHE A 7 -9.16 -6.96 12.49
N ASP A 8 -10.36 -7.37 12.06
CA ASP A 8 -10.64 -8.76 11.66
C ASP A 8 -10.08 -9.09 10.27
N ALA A 9 -9.71 -8.07 9.49
CA ALA A 9 -9.31 -8.23 8.09
C ALA A 9 -7.87 -8.71 7.89
N PHE A 10 -7.06 -8.78 8.95
CA PHE A 10 -5.66 -9.21 8.86
C PHE A 10 -5.14 -9.74 10.21
N ASP A 11 -4.15 -10.64 10.14
CA ASP A 11 -3.40 -11.08 11.31
C ASP A 11 -2.31 -10.07 11.64
N HIS A 12 -2.51 -9.28 12.71
CA HIS A 12 -1.56 -8.26 13.14
C HIS A 12 -0.22 -8.86 13.59
N GLN A 13 -0.23 -10.02 14.25
CA GLN A 13 1.01 -10.65 14.71
C GLN A 13 1.85 -11.14 13.52
N GLN A 14 1.19 -11.72 12.53
CA GLN A 14 1.86 -12.12 11.29
C GLN A 14 2.37 -10.90 10.53
N LEU A 15 1.62 -9.80 10.52
CA LEU A 15 2.02 -8.56 9.85
C LEU A 15 3.32 -8.00 10.45
N ILE A 16 3.47 -7.96 11.77
CA ILE A 16 4.71 -7.51 12.43
C ILE A 16 5.90 -8.42 12.12
N LYS A 17 5.68 -9.75 12.02
CA LYS A 17 6.74 -10.69 11.58
C LYS A 17 7.17 -10.43 10.14
N ASP A 18 6.23 -10.16 9.25
CA ASP A 18 6.49 -9.87 7.84
C ASP A 18 7.19 -8.51 7.64
N TYR A 19 6.89 -7.56 8.51
CA TYR A 19 7.39 -6.18 8.47
C TYR A 19 7.95 -5.74 9.83
N PRO A 20 9.07 -6.32 10.30
CA PRO A 20 9.62 -6.02 11.62
C PRO A 20 10.00 -4.56 11.79
N LEU A 21 9.98 -4.06 13.02
CA LEU A 21 10.27 -2.70 13.44
C LEU A 21 11.47 -2.63 14.37
N GLY A 22 12.01 -1.43 14.56
CA GLY A 22 13.04 -1.13 15.54
C GLY A 22 14.21 -2.11 15.50
N ASP A 23 14.57 -2.64 16.64
CA ASP A 23 15.67 -3.60 16.84
C ASP A 23 15.51 -4.87 16.00
N ASP A 24 14.27 -5.38 15.88
CA ASP A 24 14.01 -6.60 15.10
C ASP A 24 14.27 -6.37 13.62
N PHE A 25 13.91 -5.19 13.10
CA PHE A 25 14.28 -4.82 11.74
C PHE A 25 15.80 -4.75 11.56
N ILE A 26 16.51 -4.10 12.48
CA ILE A 26 17.97 -3.94 12.41
C ILE A 26 18.68 -5.29 12.49
N LYS A 27 18.21 -6.18 13.36
CA LYS A 27 18.81 -7.51 13.57
C LYS A 27 18.51 -8.50 12.45
N THR A 28 17.43 -8.28 11.69
CA THR A 28 16.95 -9.22 10.66
C THR A 28 17.02 -8.60 9.26
N ARG A 29 16.01 -7.82 8.87
CA ARG A 29 15.83 -7.31 7.48
C ARG A 29 16.97 -6.38 7.02
N ALA A 30 17.51 -5.55 7.93
CA ALA A 30 18.60 -4.64 7.59
C ALA A 30 19.94 -5.36 7.39
N ARG A 31 20.04 -6.63 7.79
CA ARG A 31 21.25 -7.46 7.65
C ARG A 31 21.14 -8.56 6.61
N MET A 32 20.04 -8.58 5.86
CA MET A 32 19.90 -9.54 4.78
C MET A 32 21.01 -9.40 3.77
N SER A 33 21.54 -10.51 3.32
CA SER A 33 22.41 -10.56 2.16
C SER A 33 21.67 -10.08 0.90
N ARG A 34 22.42 -9.77 -0.14
CA ARG A 34 21.83 -9.36 -1.43
C ARG A 34 20.88 -10.43 -1.99
N ASP A 35 21.26 -11.69 -1.86
CA ASP A 35 20.46 -12.82 -2.39
C ASP A 35 19.19 -13.04 -1.58
N GLU A 36 19.26 -12.96 -0.24
CA GLU A 36 18.07 -13.03 0.61
C GLU A 36 17.10 -11.88 0.33
N LEU A 37 17.64 -10.66 0.18
CA LEU A 37 16.82 -9.49 -0.17
C LEU A 37 16.16 -9.66 -1.54
N ARG A 38 16.92 -10.12 -2.54
CA ARG A 38 16.41 -10.38 -3.88
C ARG A 38 15.29 -11.43 -3.85
N HIS A 39 15.49 -12.53 -3.15
CA HIS A 39 14.47 -13.56 -3.00
C HIS A 39 13.19 -13.01 -2.35
N LEU A 40 13.32 -12.22 -1.29
CA LEU A 40 12.17 -11.55 -0.64
C LEU A 40 11.45 -10.61 -1.61
N GLN A 41 12.19 -9.80 -2.37
CA GLN A 41 11.64 -8.86 -3.35
C GLN A 41 10.91 -9.59 -4.47
N GLU A 42 11.50 -10.65 -5.01
CA GLU A 42 10.91 -11.46 -6.06
C GLU A 42 9.57 -12.09 -5.62
N GLY A 43 9.55 -12.71 -4.46
CA GLY A 43 8.30 -13.26 -3.93
C GLY A 43 7.21 -12.22 -3.69
N ARG A 44 7.58 -10.99 -3.34
CA ARG A 44 6.62 -9.87 -3.21
C ARG A 44 6.17 -9.35 -4.58
N PHE A 45 7.10 -9.20 -5.51
CA PHE A 45 6.85 -8.76 -6.87
C PHE A 45 5.86 -9.69 -7.58
N LEU A 46 6.09 -10.99 -7.55
CA LEU A 46 5.20 -11.97 -8.19
C LEU A 46 3.78 -11.95 -7.60
N ARG A 47 3.66 -11.74 -6.29
CA ARG A 47 2.32 -11.54 -5.67
C ARG A 47 1.64 -10.25 -6.14
N CYS A 48 2.40 -9.17 -6.35
CA CYS A 48 1.85 -7.93 -6.92
C CYS A 48 1.40 -8.13 -8.36
N VAL A 49 2.19 -8.82 -9.18
CA VAL A 49 1.85 -9.17 -10.57
C VAL A 49 0.59 -10.01 -10.62
N ALA A 50 0.51 -11.08 -9.81
CA ALA A 50 -0.67 -11.94 -9.76
C ALA A 50 -1.94 -11.17 -9.36
N ARG A 51 -1.82 -10.20 -8.43
CA ARG A 51 -2.93 -9.34 -8.05
C ARG A 51 -3.29 -8.33 -9.14
N ALA A 52 -2.30 -7.74 -9.80
CA ALA A 52 -2.53 -6.79 -10.88
C ALA A 52 -3.30 -7.42 -12.04
N TRP A 53 -3.06 -8.69 -12.37
CA TRP A 53 -3.84 -9.44 -13.35
C TRP A 53 -5.33 -9.59 -13.00
N GLN A 54 -5.74 -9.32 -11.76
CA GLN A 54 -7.14 -9.32 -11.35
C GLN A 54 -7.80 -7.93 -11.50
N ILE A 55 -7.02 -6.90 -11.87
CA ILE A 55 -7.49 -5.53 -12.02
C ILE A 55 -7.65 -5.24 -13.51
N PRO A 56 -8.84 -4.85 -13.99
CA PRO A 56 -9.13 -4.73 -15.42
C PRO A 56 -8.18 -3.81 -16.17
N PHE A 57 -7.76 -2.69 -15.57
CA PHE A 57 -6.79 -1.77 -16.15
C PHE A 57 -5.47 -2.47 -16.54
N TYR A 58 -4.86 -3.20 -15.59
CA TYR A 58 -3.58 -3.88 -15.86
C TYR A 58 -3.76 -5.05 -16.80
N GLN A 59 -4.87 -5.79 -16.68
CA GLN A 59 -5.18 -6.90 -17.59
C GLN A 59 -5.27 -6.41 -19.04
N ARG A 60 -6.00 -5.31 -19.28
CA ARG A 60 -6.10 -4.69 -20.60
C ARG A 60 -4.73 -4.20 -21.10
N LEU A 61 -4.06 -3.36 -20.30
CA LEU A 61 -2.77 -2.76 -20.67
C LEU A 61 -1.73 -3.83 -21.02
N TRP A 62 -1.62 -4.86 -20.21
CA TRP A 62 -0.62 -5.91 -20.44
C TRP A 62 -0.98 -6.81 -21.62
N SER A 63 -2.26 -7.13 -21.79
CA SER A 63 -2.70 -7.94 -22.95
C SER A 63 -2.52 -7.19 -24.27
N GLU A 64 -2.77 -5.89 -24.32
CA GLU A 64 -2.51 -5.03 -25.49
C GLU A 64 -1.03 -5.01 -25.89
N HIS A 65 -0.14 -5.21 -24.92
CA HIS A 65 1.31 -5.33 -25.16
C HIS A 65 1.78 -6.79 -25.35
N GLY A 66 0.85 -7.72 -25.55
CA GLY A 66 1.15 -9.12 -25.86
C GLY A 66 1.55 -9.98 -24.68
N LEU A 67 1.36 -9.50 -23.43
CA LEU A 67 1.62 -10.30 -22.24
C LEU A 67 0.40 -11.14 -21.88
N SER A 68 0.68 -12.34 -21.38
CA SER A 68 -0.28 -13.30 -20.84
C SER A 68 0.00 -13.55 -19.36
N GLN A 69 -1.02 -14.02 -18.66
CA GLN A 69 -0.84 -14.42 -17.26
C GLN A 69 0.15 -15.59 -17.19
N GLY A 70 1.23 -15.41 -16.43
CA GLY A 70 2.31 -16.38 -16.28
C GLY A 70 3.60 -16.04 -17.04
N ASP A 71 3.60 -15.06 -17.92
CA ASP A 71 4.80 -14.63 -18.66
C ASP A 71 5.84 -13.97 -17.75
N ILE A 72 5.38 -13.33 -16.66
CA ILE A 72 6.25 -12.73 -15.67
C ILE A 72 6.54 -13.75 -14.57
N THR A 73 7.77 -14.23 -14.53
CA THR A 73 8.22 -15.34 -13.68
C THR A 73 9.21 -14.92 -12.59
N GLY A 74 9.77 -13.72 -12.69
CA GLY A 74 10.75 -13.22 -11.74
C GLY A 74 11.00 -11.72 -11.87
N LEU A 75 11.87 -11.19 -11.02
CA LEU A 75 12.26 -9.76 -11.05
C LEU A 75 12.97 -9.36 -12.34
N ASP A 76 13.60 -10.28 -13.02
CA ASP A 76 14.29 -10.01 -14.28
C ASP A 76 13.32 -9.69 -15.42
N ASP A 77 12.05 -10.09 -15.28
CA ASP A 77 10.98 -9.78 -16.22
C ASP A 77 10.35 -8.39 -15.99
N LEU A 78 10.73 -7.67 -14.93
CA LEU A 78 10.19 -6.33 -14.64
C LEU A 78 10.27 -5.36 -15.84
N PRO A 79 11.35 -5.32 -16.63
CA PRO A 79 11.43 -4.46 -17.81
C PRO A 79 10.43 -4.81 -18.93
N ASN A 80 9.85 -6.01 -18.91
CA ASN A 80 8.86 -6.45 -19.88
C ASN A 80 7.45 -5.90 -19.58
N LEU A 81 7.21 -5.41 -18.35
CA LEU A 81 5.94 -4.80 -18.01
C LEU A 81 5.83 -3.42 -18.68
N PRO A 82 4.73 -3.14 -19.41
CA PRO A 82 4.53 -1.85 -20.04
C PRO A 82 4.37 -0.74 -18.98
N ALA A 83 5.05 0.37 -19.20
CA ALA A 83 4.87 1.56 -18.40
C ALA A 83 3.54 2.24 -18.73
N TYR A 84 2.97 2.94 -17.76
CA TYR A 84 1.80 3.79 -17.93
C TYR A 84 2.02 5.13 -17.19
N ASP A 85 1.30 6.13 -17.58
CA ASP A 85 1.39 7.45 -16.99
C ASP A 85 0.06 7.89 -16.32
N LYS A 86 0.06 9.11 -15.76
CA LYS A 86 -1.14 9.65 -15.15
C LYS A 86 -2.28 9.87 -16.17
N GLY A 87 -1.97 10.14 -17.42
CA GLY A 87 -2.97 10.28 -18.48
C GLY A 87 -3.71 8.98 -18.74
N ASP A 88 -3.00 7.84 -18.66
CA ASP A 88 -3.62 6.52 -18.79
C ASP A 88 -4.62 6.26 -17.65
N LEU A 89 -4.24 6.61 -16.42
CA LEU A 89 -5.13 6.49 -15.26
C LEU A 89 -6.33 7.43 -15.35
N MET A 90 -6.13 8.65 -15.79
CA MET A 90 -7.24 9.63 -15.96
C MET A 90 -8.24 9.17 -17.02
N ARG A 91 -7.78 8.57 -18.13
CA ARG A 91 -8.69 7.97 -19.13
C ARG A 91 -9.45 6.79 -18.56
N SER A 92 -8.85 6.04 -17.67
CA SER A 92 -9.49 4.94 -16.96
C SER A 92 -10.56 5.42 -15.95
N ASP A 93 -10.43 6.64 -15.39
CA ASP A 93 -11.43 7.21 -14.47
C ASP A 93 -12.76 7.54 -15.16
N GLU A 94 -12.76 7.76 -16.48
CA GLU A 94 -13.94 8.11 -17.24
C GLU A 94 -14.87 6.88 -17.42
N GLU A 95 -14.32 5.66 -17.45
CA GLU A 95 -15.08 4.41 -17.61
C GLU A 95 -14.43 3.25 -16.84
N PRO A 96 -15.12 2.60 -15.91
CA PRO A 96 -16.44 2.92 -15.34
C PRO A 96 -16.35 3.94 -14.18
N PRO A 97 -17.26 4.92 -14.15
CA PRO A 97 -17.32 5.83 -13.02
C PRO A 97 -17.75 5.10 -11.73
N PRO A 98 -17.41 5.62 -10.53
CA PRO A 98 -16.72 6.90 -10.32
C PRO A 98 -15.20 6.76 -10.14
N PHE A 99 -14.62 5.55 -10.16
CA PHE A 99 -13.25 5.31 -9.71
C PHE A 99 -12.35 4.68 -10.76
N GLY A 100 -12.85 4.45 -11.96
CA GLY A 100 -12.10 3.81 -13.03
C GLY A 100 -11.80 2.33 -12.80
N ASP A 101 -11.29 1.67 -13.81
CA ASP A 101 -11.00 0.24 -13.79
C ASP A 101 -9.61 -0.10 -13.19
N TYR A 102 -8.80 0.90 -12.82
CA TYR A 102 -7.49 0.69 -12.18
C TYR A 102 -7.55 0.60 -10.66
N SER A 103 -8.66 0.98 -10.05
CA SER A 103 -8.78 1.11 -8.59
C SER A 103 -8.61 -0.22 -7.85
N GLY A 104 -9.01 -1.33 -8.47
CA GLY A 104 -8.97 -2.66 -7.87
C GLY A 104 -9.84 -2.80 -6.61
N ILE A 105 -10.84 -1.91 -6.44
CA ILE A 105 -11.70 -1.89 -5.25
C ILE A 105 -12.47 -3.20 -5.10
N GLU A 106 -12.81 -3.86 -6.19
CA GLU A 106 -13.48 -5.16 -6.23
C GLU A 106 -12.63 -6.27 -5.62
N SER A 107 -11.30 -6.11 -5.62
CA SER A 107 -10.39 -7.08 -5.02
C SER A 107 -10.46 -7.15 -3.49
N PHE A 108 -11.15 -6.20 -2.84
CA PHE A 108 -11.39 -6.23 -1.40
C PHE A 108 -12.60 -7.06 -0.98
N GLY A 109 -13.44 -7.48 -1.91
CA GLY A 109 -14.62 -8.32 -1.67
C GLY A 109 -15.70 -8.11 -2.74
N GLU A 110 -16.53 -9.11 -2.96
CA GLU A 110 -17.54 -9.12 -4.02
C GLU A 110 -18.68 -8.11 -3.79
N SER A 111 -18.95 -7.76 -2.54
CA SER A 111 -19.98 -6.78 -2.19
C SER A 111 -19.54 -5.83 -1.07
N LEU A 112 -20.23 -4.71 -0.92
CA LEU A 112 -20.01 -3.77 0.18
C LEU A 112 -20.21 -4.42 1.57
N GLU A 113 -21.04 -5.45 1.65
CA GLU A 113 -21.36 -6.13 2.89
C GLU A 113 -20.29 -7.15 3.30
N THR A 114 -19.60 -7.74 2.33
CA THR A 114 -18.59 -8.79 2.56
C THR A 114 -17.16 -8.28 2.62
N ARG A 115 -16.90 -7.08 2.08
CA ARG A 115 -15.57 -6.49 2.13
C ARG A 115 -15.28 -5.84 3.48
N PRO A 116 -14.02 -5.86 3.95
CA PRO A 116 -13.61 -5.06 5.10
C PRO A 116 -13.71 -3.56 4.79
N PRO A 117 -13.68 -2.70 5.82
CA PRO A 117 -13.65 -1.25 5.62
C PRO A 117 -12.51 -0.84 4.67
N VAL A 118 -12.82 -0.03 3.69
CA VAL A 118 -11.84 0.53 2.75
C VAL A 118 -11.72 2.02 3.00
N ILE A 119 -10.48 2.50 3.12
CA ILE A 119 -10.18 3.92 3.29
C ILE A 119 -9.92 4.52 1.91
N LEU A 120 -10.65 5.56 1.56
CA LEU A 120 -10.40 6.37 0.38
C LEU A 120 -9.57 7.60 0.73
N HIS A 121 -8.43 7.72 0.09
CA HIS A 121 -7.63 8.94 0.05
C HIS A 121 -7.50 9.45 -1.37
N THR A 122 -6.94 10.63 -1.53
CA THR A 122 -6.64 11.19 -2.84
C THR A 122 -5.19 11.63 -2.95
N THR A 123 -4.69 11.75 -4.17
CA THR A 123 -3.47 12.50 -4.45
C THR A 123 -3.72 13.99 -4.30
N SER A 124 -2.64 14.81 -4.26
CA SER A 124 -2.74 16.27 -4.12
C SER A 124 -3.44 16.99 -5.29
N GLY A 125 -3.61 16.31 -6.43
CA GLY A 125 -4.31 16.89 -7.58
C GLY A 125 -3.59 18.05 -8.27
N THR A 126 -2.26 18.13 -8.20
CA THR A 126 -1.44 19.21 -8.82
C THR A 126 -1.67 19.38 -10.32
N THR A 127 -2.21 18.38 -11.00
CA THR A 127 -2.58 18.42 -12.43
C THR A 127 -4.08 18.62 -12.66
N GLY A 128 -4.83 19.05 -11.64
CA GLY A 128 -6.26 19.39 -11.69
C GLY A 128 -7.16 18.38 -11.00
N ILE A 129 -7.16 17.10 -11.37
CA ILE A 129 -8.04 16.08 -10.79
C ILE A 129 -7.26 15.20 -9.82
N PRO A 130 -7.64 15.16 -8.53
CA PRO A 130 -7.07 14.21 -7.55
C PRO A 130 -7.44 12.78 -7.92
N GLN A 131 -6.46 11.86 -7.89
CA GLN A 131 -6.73 10.45 -8.14
C GLN A 131 -7.14 9.75 -6.84
N PRO A 132 -8.14 8.87 -6.87
CA PRO A 132 -8.53 8.06 -5.73
C PRO A 132 -7.46 7.00 -5.40
N LEU A 133 -7.25 6.78 -4.11
CA LEU A 133 -6.34 5.77 -3.58
C LEU A 133 -7.09 4.95 -2.54
N PHE A 134 -7.22 3.65 -2.74
CA PHE A 134 -7.93 2.75 -1.86
C PHE A 134 -6.98 1.93 -0.99
N PHE A 135 -7.24 1.94 0.30
CA PHE A 135 -6.48 1.16 1.28
C PHE A 135 -7.43 0.23 2.05
N GLY A 136 -7.24 -1.06 1.89
CA GLY A 136 -7.78 -2.02 2.85
C GLY A 136 -6.94 -2.03 4.13
N PRO A 137 -7.45 -2.61 5.24
CA PRO A 137 -6.80 -2.56 6.54
C PRO A 137 -5.35 -3.04 6.53
N LYS A 138 -5.08 -4.18 5.92
CA LYS A 138 -3.72 -4.72 5.84
C LYS A 138 -2.74 -3.79 5.11
N SER A 139 -3.13 -3.24 3.96
CA SER A 139 -2.27 -2.33 3.19
C SER A 139 -2.04 -1.02 3.92
N ARG A 140 -3.04 -0.54 4.65
CA ARG A 140 -2.91 0.64 5.51
C ARG A 140 -1.91 0.41 6.62
N GLU A 141 -2.00 -0.70 7.34
CA GLU A 141 -1.07 -1.00 8.41
C GLU A 141 0.36 -1.30 7.91
N VAL A 142 0.53 -1.90 6.74
CA VAL A 142 1.87 -1.99 6.11
C VAL A 142 2.46 -0.61 5.89
N GLN A 143 1.70 0.34 5.37
CA GLN A 143 2.16 1.73 5.18
C GLN A 143 2.54 2.38 6.51
N ASN A 144 1.72 2.23 7.54
CA ASN A 144 1.97 2.75 8.88
C ASN A 144 3.25 2.15 9.48
N ILE A 145 3.46 0.84 9.37
CA ILE A 145 4.69 0.15 9.82
C ILE A 145 5.93 0.69 9.09
N LEU A 146 5.87 0.86 7.78
CA LEU A 146 7.02 1.34 7.01
C LEU A 146 7.38 2.79 7.41
N MET A 147 6.40 3.62 7.67
CA MET A 147 6.63 4.99 8.15
C MET A 147 7.16 5.02 9.59
N ALA A 148 6.60 4.20 10.48
CA ALA A 148 7.10 4.06 11.85
C ALA A 148 8.56 3.58 11.86
N ARG A 149 8.92 2.65 10.99
CA ARG A 149 10.31 2.21 10.81
C ARG A 149 11.23 3.38 10.43
N ALA A 150 10.78 4.25 9.52
CA ALA A 150 11.55 5.42 9.13
C ALA A 150 11.76 6.37 10.32
N TYR A 151 10.73 6.63 11.12
CA TYR A 151 10.83 7.46 12.32
C TYR A 151 11.81 6.87 13.36
N LEU A 152 11.71 5.58 13.64
CA LEU A 152 12.61 4.90 14.58
C LEU A 152 14.07 4.94 14.10
N LEU A 153 14.31 4.74 12.79
CA LEU A 153 15.65 4.84 12.20
C LEU A 153 16.20 6.28 12.22
N GLN A 154 15.33 7.28 12.19
CA GLN A 154 15.68 8.69 12.32
C GLN A 154 15.90 9.12 13.78
N GLY A 155 15.71 8.22 14.73
CA GLY A 155 16.03 8.45 16.14
C GLY A 155 14.83 8.82 17.03
N LEU A 156 13.59 8.63 16.55
CA LEU A 156 12.42 8.81 17.43
C LEU A 156 12.51 7.86 18.63
N GLN A 157 12.38 8.43 19.83
CA GLN A 157 12.51 7.73 21.10
C GLN A 157 11.16 7.57 21.80
N PRO A 158 11.00 6.56 22.67
CA PRO A 158 9.86 6.48 23.56
C PRO A 158 9.71 7.76 24.41
N GLY A 159 8.49 8.31 24.42
CA GLY A 159 8.19 9.52 25.17
C GLY A 159 8.46 10.84 24.44
N ASP A 160 9.01 10.80 23.22
CA ASP A 160 9.14 11.99 22.39
C ASP A 160 7.78 12.60 22.07
N LEU A 161 7.75 13.91 21.89
CA LEU A 161 6.60 14.67 21.41
C LEU A 161 6.83 15.08 19.96
N VAL A 162 5.97 14.58 19.07
CA VAL A 162 5.99 14.91 17.65
C VAL A 162 4.83 15.84 17.32
N HIS A 163 5.12 17.02 16.80
CA HIS A 163 4.10 17.92 16.29
C HIS A 163 3.91 17.71 14.79
N SER A 164 2.75 17.19 14.38
CA SER A 164 2.38 17.06 12.98
C SER A 164 1.67 18.31 12.49
N VAL A 165 2.25 18.94 11.48
CA VAL A 165 1.67 20.12 10.80
C VAL A 165 0.99 19.76 9.47
N PHE A 166 0.77 18.48 9.20
CA PHE A 166 0.01 18.03 8.03
C PHE A 166 -1.48 18.28 8.23
N GLY A 167 -2.14 18.76 7.17
CA GLY A 167 -3.60 18.79 7.13
C GLY A 167 -4.19 17.37 7.00
N PHE A 168 -5.34 17.15 7.64
CA PHE A 168 -6.07 15.87 7.63
C PHE A 168 -7.27 15.89 6.67
N GLY A 169 -7.10 16.43 5.47
CA GLY A 169 -8.10 16.32 4.42
C GLY A 169 -8.10 14.93 3.75
N THR A 170 -8.42 14.88 2.48
CA THR A 170 -8.43 13.59 1.72
C THR A 170 -7.05 13.09 1.34
N VAL A 171 -6.01 13.95 1.40
CA VAL A 171 -4.63 13.58 1.06
C VAL A 171 -4.03 12.66 2.12
N ASN A 172 -3.49 11.54 1.67
CA ASN A 172 -3.04 10.45 2.53
C ASN A 172 -1.91 10.82 3.52
N GLY A 173 -1.03 11.76 3.17
CA GLY A 173 0.24 12.02 3.88
C GLY A 173 0.12 12.21 5.38
N GLY A 174 -0.76 13.13 5.84
CA GLY A 174 -0.96 13.41 7.26
C GLY A 174 -1.51 12.22 8.04
N HIS A 175 -2.39 11.45 7.44
CA HIS A 175 -3.05 10.31 8.09
C HIS A 175 -2.05 9.21 8.44
N TYR A 176 -1.29 8.69 7.47
CA TYR A 176 -0.35 7.59 7.77
C TYR A 176 0.84 8.05 8.62
N ALA A 177 1.25 9.32 8.51
CA ALA A 177 2.30 9.87 9.36
C ALA A 177 1.89 9.83 10.84
N ARG A 178 0.67 10.28 11.16
CA ARG A 178 0.10 10.23 12.51
C ARG A 178 -0.14 8.79 12.98
N GLU A 179 -0.78 7.97 12.17
CA GLU A 179 -1.11 6.59 12.53
C GLU A 179 0.14 5.74 12.76
N ALA A 180 1.20 5.96 12.00
CA ALA A 180 2.48 5.30 12.23
C ALA A 180 3.02 5.54 13.64
N ILE A 181 2.94 6.78 14.14
CA ILE A 181 3.36 7.12 15.50
C ILE A 181 2.45 6.45 16.52
N ASN A 182 1.12 6.59 16.35
CA ASN A 182 0.15 6.10 17.33
C ASN A 182 0.11 4.57 17.41
N HIS A 183 0.28 3.86 16.28
CA HIS A 183 0.10 2.41 16.26
C HIS A 183 1.40 1.65 16.54
N TYR A 184 2.57 2.24 16.25
CA TYR A 184 3.83 1.51 16.19
C TYR A 184 4.99 2.16 16.92
N THR A 185 4.75 3.21 17.69
CA THR A 185 5.76 3.85 18.54
C THR A 185 5.20 4.19 19.92
N ASN A 186 6.08 4.51 20.87
CA ASN A 186 5.70 5.02 22.18
C ASN A 186 5.87 6.55 22.28
N ALA A 187 5.87 7.24 21.16
CA ALA A 187 5.90 8.69 21.11
C ALA A 187 4.48 9.27 21.17
N MET A 188 4.37 10.49 21.65
CA MET A 188 3.13 11.26 21.64
C MET A 188 3.05 12.10 20.36
N VAL A 189 1.89 12.11 19.69
CA VAL A 189 1.67 12.97 18.53
C VAL A 189 0.67 14.08 18.84
N LEU A 190 1.08 15.31 18.58
CA LEU A 190 0.24 16.50 18.58
C LEU A 190 -0.13 16.82 17.13
N THR A 191 -1.41 16.92 16.85
CA THR A 191 -1.94 17.27 15.51
C THR A 191 -2.51 18.68 15.51
N ALA A 192 -2.17 19.44 14.47
CA ALA A 192 -2.74 20.78 14.25
C ALA A 192 -4.03 20.70 13.44
#